data_f532e49335644c6408ca41f488c653e8
#
_entry.id   f532e49335644c6408ca41f488c653e8
#
_cell.length_a   1.000
_cell.length_b   1.000
_cell.length_c   1.000
_cell.angle_alpha   90.00
_cell.angle_beta   90.00
_cell.angle_gamma   90.00
#
_symmetry.space_group_name_H-M   'P 1'
#
loop_
_entity.id
_entity.type
_entity.pdbx_description
1 polymer ?
#
loop_
_entity_poly.entity_id
_entity_poly.type
_entity_poly.pdbx_seq_one_letter_code
_entity_poly.pdbx_strand_id
1 'polypeptide(L)'
;MSWVETESLSFTARHDSEDAAFADRTLDRMETLRLRLEDRFDKVPDEVTVVIHTNPASLTMAHPFLPAARWAAAPAGRRYLAGWPMSTELHVLNDRHMEKRAGGEDSLEALRGTSERLYAQLVIATNNTALPPSWTPRRFARYLRWAWLVEGGAQYFSRQVGLYRAAVLLRLRGGARVSFPPSRRDAVILGGTIFDLLENERGPEACERLVSSLLPGGPAVTLEDAFDARFRDIEAAWRDHLREMVKGPAGVS
;
A
#
# COMPACT_ATOMS: atom_id res chain seq x y z
N MET A 1 0.30 -7.86 -29.83
CA MET A 1 -0.43 -7.42 -28.60
C MET A 1 -1.46 -6.41 -29.05
N SER A 2 -2.72 -6.72 -28.89
CA SER A 2 -3.83 -5.80 -29.16
C SER A 2 -4.25 -5.21 -27.82
N TRP A 3 -3.93 -3.95 -27.57
CA TRP A 3 -4.43 -3.23 -26.40
C TRP A 3 -5.93 -3.00 -26.57
N VAL A 4 -6.68 -3.33 -25.53
CA VAL A 4 -8.11 -3.13 -25.42
C VAL A 4 -8.34 -2.21 -24.23
N GLU A 5 -9.35 -1.37 -24.28
CA GLU A 5 -9.80 -0.53 -23.18
C GLU A 5 -11.14 -1.03 -22.65
N THR A 6 -11.24 -1.13 -21.34
CA THR A 6 -12.48 -1.36 -20.59
C THR A 6 -12.70 -0.15 -19.70
N GLU A 7 -13.91 0.37 -19.66
CA GLU A 7 -14.26 1.58 -18.94
C GLU A 7 -15.28 1.29 -17.84
N SER A 8 -15.14 1.98 -16.72
CA SER A 8 -16.14 2.10 -15.67
C SER A 8 -16.55 3.58 -15.51
N LEU A 9 -17.27 3.92 -14.45
CA LEU A 9 -17.72 5.29 -14.22
C LEU A 9 -16.55 6.28 -14.03
N SER A 10 -15.50 5.86 -13.32
CA SER A 10 -14.39 6.73 -12.89
C SER A 10 -13.03 6.26 -13.34
N PHE A 11 -12.93 5.08 -13.96
CA PHE A 11 -11.66 4.47 -14.32
C PHE A 11 -11.68 3.87 -15.72
N THR A 12 -10.49 3.83 -16.34
CA THR A 12 -10.24 3.10 -17.59
C THR A 12 -9.16 2.05 -17.35
N ALA A 13 -9.35 0.83 -17.82
CA ALA A 13 -8.30 -0.19 -17.82
C ALA A 13 -7.78 -0.41 -19.23
N ARG A 14 -6.46 -0.32 -19.42
CA ARG A 14 -5.75 -0.73 -20.67
C ARG A 14 -5.11 -2.08 -20.43
N HIS A 15 -5.47 -3.06 -21.26
CA HIS A 15 -5.06 -4.44 -21.05
C HIS A 15 -4.96 -5.23 -22.37
N ASP A 16 -4.41 -6.43 -22.33
CA ASP A 16 -4.54 -7.39 -23.41
C ASP A 16 -5.93 -8.03 -23.38
N SER A 17 -6.45 -8.42 -24.54
CA SER A 17 -7.79 -9.04 -24.63
C SER A 17 -7.98 -10.28 -23.75
N GLU A 18 -6.90 -11.03 -23.48
CA GLU A 18 -6.94 -12.18 -22.56
C GLU A 18 -7.15 -11.79 -21.09
N ASP A 19 -6.87 -10.56 -20.73
CA ASP A 19 -6.97 -10.04 -19.36
C ASP A 19 -8.31 -9.30 -19.09
N ALA A 20 -9.29 -9.31 -20.04
CA ALA A 20 -10.54 -8.56 -19.93
C ALA A 20 -11.32 -8.85 -18.64
N ALA A 21 -11.51 -10.11 -18.28
CA ALA A 21 -12.21 -10.49 -17.05
C ALA A 21 -11.46 -10.05 -15.76
N PHE A 22 -10.14 -9.92 -15.81
CA PHE A 22 -9.37 -9.36 -14.71
C PHE A 22 -9.52 -7.84 -14.64
N ALA A 23 -9.54 -7.16 -15.80
CA ALA A 23 -9.77 -5.74 -15.91
C ALA A 23 -11.14 -5.34 -15.34
N ASP A 24 -12.23 -6.03 -15.74
CA ASP A 24 -13.58 -5.80 -15.22
C ASP A 24 -13.62 -5.88 -13.68
N ARG A 25 -13.15 -6.99 -13.11
CA ARG A 25 -13.10 -7.16 -11.65
C ARG A 25 -12.26 -6.10 -10.94
N THR A 26 -11.16 -5.68 -11.57
CA THR A 26 -10.30 -4.62 -11.02
C THR A 26 -11.02 -3.29 -10.98
N LEU A 27 -11.72 -2.91 -12.04
CA LEU A 27 -12.49 -1.68 -12.10
C LEU A 27 -13.64 -1.67 -11.08
N ASP A 28 -14.41 -2.75 -10.96
CA ASP A 28 -15.48 -2.89 -9.97
C ASP A 28 -14.98 -2.68 -8.53
N ARG A 29 -13.83 -3.27 -8.21
CA ARG A 29 -13.18 -3.12 -6.89
C ARG A 29 -12.71 -1.70 -6.65
N MET A 30 -12.17 -1.05 -7.67
CA MET A 30 -11.70 0.32 -7.60
C MET A 30 -12.86 1.31 -7.42
N GLU A 31 -14.00 1.14 -8.13
CA GLU A 31 -15.20 1.96 -7.91
C GLU A 31 -15.70 1.81 -6.47
N THR A 32 -15.77 0.57 -5.96
CA THR A 32 -16.15 0.32 -4.57
C THR A 32 -15.21 1.00 -3.58
N LEU A 33 -13.91 0.99 -3.86
CA LEU A 33 -12.93 1.67 -3.03
C LEU A 33 -13.07 3.19 -3.12
N ARG A 34 -13.25 3.72 -4.33
CA ARG A 34 -13.41 5.17 -4.58
C ARG A 34 -14.54 5.75 -3.73
N LEU A 35 -15.72 5.14 -3.78
CA LEU A 35 -16.88 5.57 -2.96
C LEU A 35 -16.57 5.62 -1.46
N ARG A 36 -15.82 4.64 -0.94
CA ARG A 36 -15.40 4.64 0.47
C ARG A 36 -14.39 5.72 0.82
N LEU A 37 -13.53 6.09 -0.15
CA LEU A 37 -12.52 7.13 0.06
C LEU A 37 -13.13 8.54 -0.04
N GLU A 38 -14.21 8.72 -0.78
CA GLU A 38 -14.96 9.98 -0.84
C GLU A 38 -15.56 10.40 0.52
N ASP A 39 -15.90 9.42 1.36
CA ASP A 39 -16.37 9.68 2.72
C ASP A 39 -15.25 10.13 3.67
N ARG A 40 -13.98 10.02 3.25
CA ARG A 40 -12.82 10.21 4.13
C ARG A 40 -11.84 11.29 3.67
N PHE A 41 -11.84 11.62 2.40
CA PHE A 41 -10.88 12.55 1.79
C PHE A 41 -11.58 13.61 0.96
N ASP A 42 -11.14 14.85 1.10
CA ASP A 42 -11.70 16.00 0.35
C ASP A 42 -11.46 15.87 -1.16
N LYS A 43 -10.38 15.19 -1.55
CA LYS A 43 -9.99 15.03 -2.95
C LYS A 43 -9.75 13.56 -3.27
N VAL A 44 -10.61 13.01 -4.10
CA VAL A 44 -10.52 11.64 -4.59
C VAL A 44 -10.42 11.68 -6.11
N PRO A 45 -9.27 11.36 -6.71
CA PRO A 45 -9.07 11.41 -8.16
C PRO A 45 -10.02 10.50 -8.90
N ASP A 46 -10.57 11.02 -10.00
CA ASP A 46 -11.27 10.30 -11.06
C ASP A 46 -10.43 10.28 -12.34
N GLU A 47 -10.94 9.68 -13.41
CA GLU A 47 -10.25 9.55 -14.70
C GLU A 47 -8.86 8.91 -14.61
N VAL A 48 -8.69 7.97 -13.66
CA VAL A 48 -7.43 7.25 -13.47
C VAL A 48 -7.38 6.02 -14.38
N THR A 49 -6.28 5.86 -15.13
CA THR A 49 -6.07 4.71 -16.00
C THR A 49 -5.30 3.60 -15.27
N VAL A 50 -5.81 2.37 -15.31
CA VAL A 50 -5.11 1.17 -14.87
C VAL A 50 -4.49 0.48 -16.07
N VAL A 51 -3.15 0.42 -16.14
CA VAL A 51 -2.43 -0.26 -17.22
C VAL A 51 -2.01 -1.65 -16.73
N ILE A 52 -2.63 -2.69 -17.27
CA ILE A 52 -2.40 -4.09 -16.90
C ILE A 52 -1.33 -4.68 -17.81
N HIS A 53 -0.19 -5.00 -17.26
CA HIS A 53 0.96 -5.53 -17.98
C HIS A 53 0.96 -7.06 -18.00
N THR A 54 1.11 -7.63 -19.19
CA THR A 54 1.12 -9.08 -19.41
C THR A 54 2.37 -9.77 -18.87
N ASN A 55 3.44 -9.02 -18.54
CA ASN A 55 4.68 -9.56 -17.99
C ASN A 55 5.50 -8.53 -17.21
N PRO A 56 6.44 -8.98 -16.33
CA PRO A 56 7.28 -8.09 -15.54
C PRO A 56 8.19 -7.17 -16.36
N ALA A 57 8.60 -7.58 -17.57
CA ALA A 57 9.48 -6.76 -18.41
C ALA A 57 8.73 -5.52 -18.92
N SER A 58 7.51 -5.70 -19.47
CA SER A 58 6.67 -4.56 -19.89
C SER A 58 6.34 -3.62 -18.74
N LEU A 59 6.02 -4.17 -17.57
CA LEU A 59 5.84 -3.37 -16.35
C LEU A 59 7.11 -2.57 -16.01
N THR A 60 8.30 -3.19 -16.08
CA THR A 60 9.57 -2.51 -15.78
C THR A 60 9.88 -1.40 -16.78
N MET A 61 9.51 -1.59 -18.07
CA MET A 61 9.73 -0.60 -19.12
C MET A 61 8.82 0.63 -19.01
N ALA A 62 7.70 0.54 -18.28
CA ALA A 62 6.79 1.66 -18.07
C ALA A 62 7.43 2.83 -17.30
N HIS A 63 8.52 2.58 -16.56
CA HIS A 63 9.29 3.63 -15.90
C HIS A 63 10.78 3.25 -15.79
N PRO A 64 11.72 4.13 -16.18
CA PRO A 64 13.13 3.76 -16.38
C PRO A 64 13.87 3.35 -15.10
N PHE A 65 13.55 3.91 -13.93
CA PHE A 65 14.29 3.63 -12.70
C PHE A 65 13.44 3.18 -11.51
N LEU A 66 12.16 3.55 -11.47
CA LEU A 66 11.29 3.32 -10.29
C LEU A 66 11.17 1.86 -9.88
N PRO A 67 11.01 0.89 -10.82
CA PRO A 67 10.95 -0.53 -10.49
C PRO A 67 12.19 -1.02 -9.76
N ALA A 68 13.37 -0.72 -10.30
CA ALA A 68 14.64 -1.13 -9.72
C ALA A 68 14.87 -0.46 -8.35
N ALA A 69 14.57 0.84 -8.24
CA ALA A 69 14.72 1.60 -7.01
C ALA A 69 13.80 1.07 -5.89
N ARG A 70 12.52 0.80 -6.19
CA ARG A 70 11.58 0.22 -5.23
C ARG A 70 11.97 -1.21 -4.85
N TRP A 71 12.38 -2.03 -5.81
CA TRP A 71 12.82 -3.39 -5.57
C TRP A 71 14.04 -3.44 -4.65
N ALA A 72 15.00 -2.53 -4.83
CA ALA A 72 16.16 -2.40 -3.95
C ALA A 72 15.79 -1.84 -2.56
N ALA A 73 14.85 -0.89 -2.50
CA ALA A 73 14.45 -0.24 -1.25
C ALA A 73 13.65 -1.15 -0.32
N ALA A 74 12.82 -2.08 -0.86
CA ALA A 74 11.88 -2.90 -0.09
C ALA A 74 12.16 -4.41 -0.19
N PRO A 75 13.35 -4.91 0.22
CA PRO A 75 13.74 -6.31 0.01
C PRO A 75 12.81 -7.32 0.69
N ALA A 76 12.22 -7.00 1.82
CA ALA A 76 11.26 -7.87 2.51
C ALA A 76 9.91 -7.94 1.79
N GLY A 77 9.49 -6.85 1.15
CA GLY A 77 8.21 -6.72 0.47
C GLY A 77 8.21 -7.00 -1.03
N ARG A 78 9.33 -7.44 -1.61
CA ARG A 78 9.50 -7.60 -3.08
C ARG A 78 8.39 -8.41 -3.75
N ARG A 79 7.89 -9.44 -3.07
CA ARG A 79 6.76 -10.25 -3.55
C ARG A 79 5.54 -9.39 -3.89
N TYR A 80 5.23 -8.41 -3.05
CA TYR A 80 4.06 -7.55 -3.14
C TYR A 80 4.24 -6.32 -4.05
N LEU A 81 5.43 -6.12 -4.62
CA LEU A 81 5.68 -5.06 -5.58
C LEU A 81 5.20 -5.47 -6.98
N ALA A 82 3.89 -5.61 -7.17
CA ALA A 82 3.26 -6.00 -8.43
C ALA A 82 2.81 -4.80 -9.28
N GLY A 83 3.16 -3.58 -8.88
CA GLY A 83 2.82 -2.37 -9.61
C GLY A 83 3.34 -1.11 -8.93
N TRP A 84 3.10 0.03 -9.57
CA TRP A 84 3.41 1.37 -9.06
C TRP A 84 2.44 2.43 -9.60
N PRO A 85 2.15 3.47 -8.80
CA PRO A 85 1.31 4.56 -9.23
C PRO A 85 2.15 5.62 -9.95
N MET A 86 1.57 6.21 -10.98
CA MET A 86 1.94 7.50 -11.56
C MET A 86 0.87 8.53 -11.19
N SER A 87 0.99 9.76 -11.69
CA SER A 87 0.04 10.82 -11.31
C SER A 87 -1.40 10.56 -11.78
N THR A 88 -1.57 9.88 -12.90
CA THR A 88 -2.87 9.59 -13.54
C THR A 88 -2.99 8.15 -14.01
N GLU A 89 -1.93 7.35 -13.83
CA GLU A 89 -1.90 5.96 -14.26
C GLU A 89 -1.42 5.04 -13.15
N LEU A 90 -2.02 3.87 -13.05
CA LEU A 90 -1.61 2.79 -12.16
C LEU A 90 -1.11 1.63 -13.01
N HIS A 91 0.18 1.34 -12.94
CA HIS A 91 0.76 0.22 -13.67
C HIS A 91 0.78 -1.03 -12.80
N VAL A 92 0.17 -2.12 -13.25
CA VAL A 92 0.05 -3.37 -12.49
C VAL A 92 0.34 -4.59 -13.36
N LEU A 93 0.76 -5.69 -12.74
CA LEU A 93 0.84 -6.99 -13.40
C LEU A 93 -0.54 -7.60 -13.56
N ASN A 94 -0.71 -8.47 -14.56
CA ASN A 94 -1.91 -9.26 -14.74
C ASN A 94 -2.04 -10.40 -13.71
N ASP A 95 -3.24 -10.99 -13.62
CA ASP A 95 -3.61 -12.03 -12.67
C ASP A 95 -2.65 -13.23 -12.69
N ARG A 96 -2.31 -13.73 -13.88
CA ARG A 96 -1.39 -14.87 -14.09
C ARG A 96 -0.02 -14.67 -13.43
N HIS A 97 0.52 -13.43 -13.47
CA HIS A 97 1.81 -13.12 -12.85
C HIS A 97 1.67 -12.86 -11.35
N MET A 98 0.51 -12.41 -10.88
CA MET A 98 0.22 -12.31 -9.45
C MET A 98 0.10 -13.70 -8.81
N GLU A 99 -0.58 -14.65 -9.46
CA GLU A 99 -0.65 -16.05 -9.04
C GLU A 99 0.73 -16.69 -8.89
N LYS A 100 1.63 -16.50 -9.86
CA LYS A 100 3.01 -17.03 -9.79
C LYS A 100 3.83 -16.46 -8.64
N ARG A 101 3.48 -15.27 -8.14
CA ARG A 101 4.16 -14.60 -7.01
C ARG A 101 3.56 -14.95 -5.66
N ALA A 102 2.32 -15.40 -5.63
CA ALA A 102 1.59 -15.66 -4.40
C ALA A 102 2.27 -16.75 -3.55
N GLY A 103 2.18 -16.58 -2.24
CA GLY A 103 2.65 -17.56 -1.25
C GLY A 103 1.52 -18.19 -0.46
N GLY A 104 0.29 -18.09 -0.95
CA GLY A 104 -0.94 -18.55 -0.34
C GLY A 104 -2.09 -17.64 -0.72
N GLU A 105 -3.30 -17.94 -0.27
CA GLU A 105 -4.55 -17.28 -0.65
C GLU A 105 -4.54 -15.79 -0.27
N ASP A 106 -4.24 -15.45 0.98
CA ASP A 106 -4.15 -14.04 1.44
C ASP A 106 -3.11 -13.26 0.61
N SER A 107 -1.97 -13.90 0.30
CA SER A 107 -0.93 -13.29 -0.52
C SER A 107 -1.38 -13.03 -1.94
N LEU A 108 -2.19 -13.94 -2.52
CA LEU A 108 -2.77 -13.76 -3.85
C LEU A 108 -3.80 -12.63 -3.84
N GLU A 109 -4.66 -12.59 -2.83
CA GLU A 109 -5.66 -11.53 -2.70
C GLU A 109 -4.99 -10.15 -2.49
N ALA A 110 -3.94 -10.07 -1.68
CA ALA A 110 -3.15 -8.84 -1.54
C ALA A 110 -2.49 -8.38 -2.86
N LEU A 111 -2.06 -9.34 -3.69
CA LEU A 111 -1.51 -9.04 -5.02
C LEU A 111 -2.59 -8.58 -5.99
N ARG A 112 -3.74 -9.24 -6.02
CA ARG A 112 -4.91 -8.85 -6.82
C ARG A 112 -5.42 -7.46 -6.44
N GLY A 113 -5.33 -7.11 -5.16
CA GLY A 113 -5.63 -5.78 -4.63
C GLY A 113 -4.54 -4.72 -4.86
N THR A 114 -3.57 -4.96 -5.76
CA THR A 114 -2.51 -3.98 -6.05
C THR A 114 -3.08 -2.67 -6.59
N SER A 115 -4.07 -2.71 -7.49
CA SER A 115 -4.68 -1.51 -8.08
C SER A 115 -5.33 -0.64 -7.01
N GLU A 116 -6.11 -1.23 -6.10
CA GLU A 116 -6.76 -0.53 -4.99
C GLU A 116 -5.73 0.09 -4.05
N ARG A 117 -4.66 -0.64 -3.72
CA ARG A 117 -3.59 -0.13 -2.86
C ARG A 117 -2.85 1.04 -3.52
N LEU A 118 -2.57 0.97 -4.82
CA LEU A 118 -1.94 2.06 -5.57
C LEU A 118 -2.87 3.27 -5.71
N TYR A 119 -4.17 3.04 -5.87
CA TYR A 119 -5.16 4.10 -5.89
C TYR A 119 -5.26 4.80 -4.53
N ALA A 120 -5.26 4.06 -3.43
CA ALA A 120 -5.20 4.65 -2.10
C ALA A 120 -3.91 5.49 -1.90
N GLN A 121 -2.74 5.08 -2.46
CA GLN A 121 -1.53 5.92 -2.47
C GLN A 121 -1.75 7.22 -3.25
N LEU A 122 -2.44 7.15 -4.39
CA LEU A 122 -2.75 8.33 -5.20
C LEU A 122 -3.68 9.30 -4.46
N VAL A 123 -4.73 8.80 -3.82
CA VAL A 123 -5.64 9.60 -2.98
C VAL A 123 -4.88 10.28 -1.84
N ILE A 124 -4.05 9.53 -1.11
CA ILE A 124 -3.19 10.08 -0.04
C ILE A 124 -2.30 11.21 -0.59
N ALA A 125 -1.66 11.00 -1.74
CA ALA A 125 -0.76 11.99 -2.34
C ALA A 125 -1.50 13.23 -2.87
N THR A 126 -2.74 13.07 -3.31
CA THR A 126 -3.59 14.19 -3.76
C THR A 126 -3.97 15.10 -2.59
N ASN A 127 -4.20 14.52 -1.42
CA ASN A 127 -4.51 15.25 -0.18
C ASN A 127 -3.25 15.69 0.59
N ASN A 128 -2.09 15.06 0.31
CA ASN A 128 -0.79 15.42 0.88
C ASN A 128 0.27 15.49 -0.21
N THR A 129 0.38 16.65 -0.85
CA THR A 129 1.28 16.89 -1.99
C THR A 129 2.78 16.72 -1.67
N ALA A 130 3.14 16.55 -0.40
CA ALA A 130 4.49 16.22 0.01
C ALA A 130 4.86 14.76 -0.28
N LEU A 131 3.89 13.88 -0.50
CA LEU A 131 4.07 12.44 -0.75
C LEU A 131 4.02 12.12 -2.26
N PRO A 132 4.59 10.98 -2.72
CA PRO A 132 4.43 10.50 -4.08
C PRO A 132 2.98 9.95 -4.28
N PRO A 133 2.51 9.80 -5.52
CA PRO A 133 3.23 9.80 -6.78
C PRO A 133 3.47 11.20 -7.34
N SER A 134 4.43 11.35 -8.11
CA SER A 134 5.16 12.30 -8.88
C SER A 134 6.62 12.06 -8.48
N TRP A 135 7.24 11.12 -9.20
CA TRP A 135 8.52 10.53 -8.80
C TRP A 135 9.72 11.40 -9.23
N THR A 136 9.90 12.53 -8.56
CA THR A 136 11.15 13.28 -8.63
C THR A 136 12.18 12.70 -7.64
N PRO A 137 13.49 12.93 -7.81
CA PRO A 137 14.50 12.47 -6.85
C PRO A 137 14.24 12.93 -5.41
N ARG A 138 13.75 14.16 -5.22
CA ARG A 138 13.39 14.70 -3.89
C ARG A 138 12.18 13.94 -3.28
N ARG A 139 11.16 13.67 -4.07
CA ARG A 139 9.98 12.93 -3.60
C ARG A 139 10.31 11.46 -3.36
N PHE A 140 11.19 10.88 -4.16
CA PHE A 140 11.67 9.53 -3.89
C PHE A 140 12.48 9.44 -2.58
N ALA A 141 13.36 10.40 -2.31
CA ALA A 141 14.07 10.48 -1.03
C ALA A 141 13.09 10.64 0.15
N ARG A 142 12.05 11.46 -0.03
CA ARG A 142 10.98 11.61 0.96
C ARG A 142 10.19 10.31 1.15
N TYR A 143 9.83 9.63 0.06
CA TYR A 143 9.23 8.31 0.13
C TYR A 143 10.07 7.34 0.96
N LEU A 144 11.38 7.28 0.77
CA LEU A 144 12.24 6.39 1.56
C LEU A 144 12.17 6.66 3.07
N ARG A 145 11.99 7.92 3.46
CA ARG A 145 11.83 8.33 4.87
C ARG A 145 10.45 7.99 5.43
N TRP A 146 9.41 8.08 4.59
CA TRP A 146 8.01 7.94 4.96
C TRP A 146 7.37 6.67 4.37
N ALA A 147 8.20 5.69 3.96
CA ALA A 147 7.71 4.49 3.29
C ALA A 147 6.68 3.72 4.11
N TRP A 148 6.86 3.65 5.45
CA TRP A 148 5.93 3.02 6.34
C TRP A 148 4.54 3.69 6.33
N LEU A 149 4.50 5.01 6.22
CA LEU A 149 3.26 5.78 6.15
C LEU A 149 2.57 5.62 4.79
N VAL A 150 3.34 5.72 3.70
CA VAL A 150 2.80 5.60 2.34
C VAL A 150 2.28 4.19 2.08
N GLU A 151 3.08 3.17 2.36
CA GLU A 151 2.69 1.77 2.13
C GLU A 151 1.65 1.31 3.15
N GLY A 152 1.80 1.71 4.41
CA GLY A 152 0.86 1.36 5.48
C GLY A 152 -0.50 2.02 5.32
N GLY A 153 -0.52 3.31 5.02
CA GLY A 153 -1.76 4.02 4.73
C GLY A 153 -2.49 3.44 3.53
N ALA A 154 -1.74 3.12 2.45
CA ALA A 154 -2.32 2.47 1.29
C ALA A 154 -2.97 1.10 1.62
N GLN A 155 -2.31 0.27 2.43
CA GLN A 155 -2.88 -0.99 2.91
C GLN A 155 -4.11 -0.80 3.77
N TYR A 156 -4.06 0.18 4.68
CA TYR A 156 -5.17 0.48 5.59
C TYR A 156 -6.41 0.95 4.81
N PHE A 157 -6.26 1.98 3.99
CA PHE A 157 -7.39 2.55 3.25
C PHE A 157 -7.93 1.61 2.17
N SER A 158 -7.12 0.69 1.63
CA SER A 158 -7.58 -0.39 0.75
C SER A 158 -8.06 -1.64 1.49
N ARG A 159 -8.10 -1.65 2.85
CA ARG A 159 -8.51 -2.77 3.70
C ARG A 159 -7.69 -4.04 3.51
N GLN A 160 -6.40 -3.90 3.24
CA GLN A 160 -5.52 -5.05 2.98
C GLN A 160 -4.61 -5.42 4.16
N VAL A 161 -4.64 -4.71 5.29
CA VAL A 161 -3.73 -4.96 6.43
C VAL A 161 -3.77 -6.43 6.86
N GLY A 162 -4.95 -7.04 6.98
CA GLY A 162 -5.12 -8.44 7.37
C GLY A 162 -4.48 -9.44 6.39
N LEU A 163 -4.47 -9.13 5.10
CA LEU A 163 -3.88 -9.99 4.05
C LEU A 163 -2.35 -10.11 4.14
N TYR A 164 -1.70 -9.19 4.85
CA TYR A 164 -0.25 -9.23 5.07
C TYR A 164 0.15 -10.02 6.32
N ARG A 165 -0.82 -10.52 7.11
CA ARG A 165 -0.56 -11.21 8.38
C ARG A 165 0.49 -12.32 8.25
N ALA A 166 0.34 -13.21 7.27
CA ALA A 166 1.29 -14.30 7.05
C ALA A 166 2.72 -13.77 6.78
N ALA A 167 2.84 -12.66 6.02
CA ALA A 167 4.13 -12.02 5.75
C ALA A 167 4.72 -11.36 7.01
N VAL A 168 3.89 -10.72 7.84
CA VAL A 168 4.27 -10.17 9.15
C VAL A 168 4.82 -11.29 10.04
N LEU A 169 4.10 -12.40 10.17
CA LEU A 169 4.52 -13.57 10.98
C LEU A 169 5.86 -14.12 10.50
N LEU A 170 6.01 -14.31 9.19
CA LEU A 170 7.25 -14.80 8.61
C LEU A 170 8.42 -13.85 8.89
N ARG A 171 8.18 -12.54 8.78
CA ARG A 171 9.20 -11.51 9.02
C ARG A 171 9.65 -11.47 10.47
N LEU A 172 8.74 -11.68 11.42
CA LEU A 172 9.02 -11.67 12.86
C LEU A 172 9.65 -12.96 13.37
N ARG A 173 9.27 -14.13 12.83
CA ARG A 173 9.85 -15.44 13.18
C ARG A 173 11.33 -15.55 12.92
N GLY A 174 11.86 -14.81 11.96
CA GLY A 174 13.29 -14.79 11.62
C GLY A 174 14.20 -14.14 12.68
N GLY A 175 13.67 -13.74 13.85
CA GLY A 175 14.42 -13.11 14.95
C GLY A 175 15.04 -11.75 14.59
N ALA A 176 14.78 -11.28 13.39
CA ALA A 176 15.34 -10.03 12.92
C ALA A 176 14.68 -8.83 13.64
N ARG A 177 15.50 -7.98 14.23
CA ARG A 177 15.04 -6.74 14.83
C ARG A 177 14.41 -5.85 13.76
N VAL A 178 13.15 -5.49 13.96
CA VAL A 178 12.44 -4.49 13.15
C VAL A 178 12.51 -3.14 13.83
N SER A 179 12.75 -2.08 13.05
CA SER A 179 12.75 -0.71 13.58
C SER A 179 11.33 -0.20 13.78
N PHE A 180 11.16 0.78 14.63
CA PHE A 180 9.94 1.56 14.77
C PHE A 180 10.24 3.04 14.45
N PRO A 181 9.46 3.70 13.58
CA PRO A 181 8.54 3.05 12.64
C PRO A 181 9.30 2.10 11.68
N PRO A 182 8.59 1.20 10.96
CA PRO A 182 9.23 0.27 10.03
C PRO A 182 10.09 0.99 9.01
N SER A 183 11.34 0.55 8.86
CA SER A 183 12.22 1.10 7.82
C SER A 183 11.67 0.79 6.43
N ARG A 184 12.19 1.47 5.39
CA ARG A 184 11.86 1.20 3.99
C ARG A 184 11.91 -0.30 3.63
N ARG A 185 12.83 -1.05 4.26
CA ARG A 185 12.99 -2.50 4.07
C ARG A 185 11.72 -3.28 4.38
N ASP A 186 11.04 -2.89 5.47
CA ASP A 186 9.93 -3.62 6.08
C ASP A 186 8.58 -2.89 5.87
N ALA A 187 8.60 -1.67 5.33
CA ALA A 187 7.44 -0.79 5.19
C ALA A 187 6.25 -1.46 4.48
N VAL A 188 6.51 -2.19 3.38
CA VAL A 188 5.48 -2.91 2.60
C VAL A 188 4.81 -4.04 3.40
N ILE A 189 5.47 -4.56 4.44
CA ILE A 189 4.92 -5.66 5.25
C ILE A 189 4.34 -5.14 6.57
N LEU A 190 5.04 -4.20 7.21
CA LEU A 190 4.73 -3.78 8.58
C LEU A 190 4.06 -2.41 8.66
N GLY A 191 4.03 -1.63 7.57
CA GLY A 191 3.48 -0.27 7.62
C GLY A 191 2.01 -0.24 8.05
N GLY A 192 1.20 -1.14 7.51
CA GLY A 192 -0.23 -1.24 7.83
C GLY A 192 -0.52 -1.53 9.30
N THR A 193 0.39 -2.21 10.01
CA THR A 193 0.19 -2.54 11.44
C THR A 193 0.22 -1.31 12.35
N ILE A 194 0.83 -0.20 11.92
CA ILE A 194 0.77 1.06 12.65
C ILE A 194 -0.62 1.68 12.55
N PHE A 195 -1.22 1.61 11.36
CA PHE A 195 -2.58 2.12 11.13
C PHE A 195 -3.63 1.29 11.86
N ASP A 196 -3.47 -0.04 11.89
CA ASP A 196 -4.33 -0.95 12.64
C ASP A 196 -4.28 -0.64 14.14
N LEU A 197 -3.08 -0.41 14.70
CA LEU A 197 -2.93 0.04 16.08
C LEU A 197 -3.56 1.41 16.32
N LEU A 198 -3.31 2.39 15.43
CA LEU A 198 -3.83 3.74 15.56
C LEU A 198 -5.36 3.78 15.51
N GLU A 199 -5.98 3.02 14.59
CA GLU A 199 -7.43 2.89 14.53
C GLU A 199 -8.01 2.32 15.84
N ASN A 200 -7.38 1.27 16.38
CA ASN A 200 -7.81 0.65 17.62
C ASN A 200 -7.72 1.59 18.85
N GLU A 201 -6.71 2.47 18.88
CA GLU A 201 -6.49 3.37 20.03
C GLU A 201 -7.18 4.73 19.90
N ARG A 202 -7.31 5.26 18.66
CA ARG A 202 -7.71 6.65 18.42
C ARG A 202 -8.81 6.81 17.35
N GLY A 203 -9.27 5.71 16.76
CA GLY A 203 -10.30 5.70 15.73
C GLY A 203 -9.78 6.02 14.31
N PRO A 204 -10.66 5.84 13.31
CA PRO A 204 -10.30 5.97 11.90
C PRO A 204 -9.90 7.40 11.49
N GLU A 205 -10.45 8.44 12.12
CA GLU A 205 -10.11 9.84 11.84
C GLU A 205 -8.66 10.17 12.16
N ALA A 206 -8.05 9.48 13.13
CA ALA A 206 -6.63 9.63 13.44
C ALA A 206 -5.76 9.11 12.29
N CYS A 207 -6.18 8.02 11.63
CA CYS A 207 -5.50 7.48 10.45
C CYS A 207 -5.55 8.46 9.26
N GLU A 208 -6.67 9.13 9.06
CA GLU A 208 -6.84 10.16 8.02
C GLU A 208 -5.93 11.37 8.30
N ARG A 209 -5.92 11.88 9.53
CA ARG A 209 -5.02 12.98 9.92
C ARG A 209 -3.56 12.61 9.74
N LEU A 210 -3.16 11.38 10.11
CA LEU A 210 -1.79 10.90 9.98
C LEU A 210 -1.26 10.96 8.54
N VAL A 211 -2.07 10.60 7.54
CA VAL A 211 -1.64 10.64 6.13
C VAL A 211 -1.75 12.03 5.51
N SER A 212 -2.63 12.89 6.03
CA SER A 212 -2.92 14.21 5.44
C SER A 212 -1.85 15.25 5.76
N SER A 213 -1.05 15.09 6.83
CA SER A 213 -0.07 16.09 7.25
C SER A 213 1.23 15.45 7.76
N LEU A 214 2.36 15.92 7.22
CA LEU A 214 3.69 15.58 7.72
C LEU A 214 4.22 16.71 8.60
N LEU A 215 4.42 16.45 9.87
CA LEU A 215 4.93 17.47 10.78
C LEU A 215 6.44 17.75 10.59
N PRO A 216 6.89 18.99 10.79
CA PRO A 216 8.29 19.40 10.57
C PRO A 216 9.33 18.57 11.36
N GLY A 217 8.98 18.06 12.54
CA GLY A 217 9.84 17.23 13.38
C GLY A 217 10.15 15.84 12.80
N GLY A 218 9.41 15.41 11.76
CA GLY A 218 9.60 14.11 11.11
C GLY A 218 8.77 12.98 11.70
N PRO A 219 9.09 11.70 11.36
CA PRO A 219 8.24 10.55 11.71
C PRO A 219 7.89 10.41 13.19
N ALA A 220 8.85 10.67 14.09
CA ALA A 220 8.61 10.56 15.53
C ALA A 220 7.55 11.56 16.01
N VAL A 221 7.73 12.84 15.69
CA VAL A 221 6.78 13.90 16.08
C VAL A 221 5.40 13.70 15.45
N THR A 222 5.37 13.25 14.18
CA THR A 222 4.10 12.95 13.51
C THR A 222 3.34 11.80 14.18
N LEU A 223 4.05 10.76 14.66
CA LEU A 223 3.45 9.67 15.42
C LEU A 223 3.00 10.12 16.80
N GLU A 224 3.81 10.93 17.52
CA GLU A 224 3.43 11.47 18.83
C GLU A 224 2.16 12.30 18.76
N ASP A 225 2.01 13.11 17.72
CA ASP A 225 0.81 13.90 17.44
C ASP A 225 -0.40 13.00 17.13
N ALA A 226 -0.24 12.03 16.23
CA ALA A 226 -1.33 11.15 15.82
C ALA A 226 -1.86 10.26 16.97
N PHE A 227 -0.95 9.75 17.81
CA PHE A 227 -1.28 8.90 18.96
C PHE A 227 -1.56 9.67 20.25
N ASP A 228 -1.27 10.97 20.30
CA ASP A 228 -1.29 11.78 21.54
C ASP A 228 -0.51 11.07 22.68
N ALA A 229 0.70 10.58 22.36
CA ALA A 229 1.52 9.80 23.27
C ALA A 229 3.00 9.97 22.95
N ARG A 230 3.89 9.66 23.90
CA ARG A 230 5.33 9.72 23.65
C ARG A 230 5.78 8.61 22.71
N PHE A 231 6.69 8.90 21.82
CA PHE A 231 7.23 7.96 20.83
C PHE A 231 7.63 6.60 21.40
N ARG A 232 8.26 6.58 22.58
CA ARG A 232 8.66 5.35 23.26
C ARG A 232 7.46 4.48 23.67
N ASP A 233 6.38 5.12 24.11
CA ASP A 233 5.20 4.42 24.58
C ASP A 233 4.41 3.84 23.38
N ILE A 234 4.37 4.58 22.25
CA ILE A 234 3.83 4.09 20.98
C ILE A 234 4.64 2.90 20.47
N GLU A 235 5.97 2.97 20.51
CA GLU A 235 6.82 1.83 20.10
C GLU A 235 6.52 0.59 20.95
N ALA A 236 6.36 0.74 22.25
CA ALA A 236 6.03 -0.37 23.15
C ALA A 236 4.66 -0.97 22.80
N ALA A 237 3.63 -0.14 22.66
CA ALA A 237 2.29 -0.56 22.25
C ALA A 237 2.30 -1.28 20.89
N TRP A 238 3.03 -0.75 19.90
CA TRP A 238 3.16 -1.41 18.59
C TRP A 238 3.84 -2.77 18.69
N ARG A 239 4.87 -2.93 19.51
CA ARG A 239 5.53 -4.23 19.71
C ARG A 239 4.62 -5.24 20.38
N ASP A 240 3.75 -4.79 21.30
CA ASP A 240 2.73 -5.61 21.92
C ASP A 240 1.67 -6.03 20.91
N HIS A 241 1.18 -5.08 20.12
CA HIS A 241 0.24 -5.33 19.02
C HIS A 241 0.78 -6.39 18.04
N LEU A 242 2.04 -6.28 17.61
CA LEU A 242 2.68 -7.30 16.78
C LEU A 242 2.75 -8.67 17.47
N ARG A 243 3.01 -8.72 18.78
CA ARG A 243 3.01 -9.98 19.53
C ARG A 243 1.63 -10.64 19.58
N GLU A 244 0.57 -9.86 19.75
CA GLU A 244 -0.80 -10.36 19.70
C GLU A 244 -1.17 -10.88 18.30
N MET A 245 -0.78 -10.16 17.24
CA MET A 245 -0.95 -10.67 15.87
C MET A 245 -0.26 -12.03 15.64
N VAL A 246 0.91 -12.25 16.28
CA VAL A 246 1.68 -13.52 16.18
C VAL A 246 0.98 -14.65 16.90
N LYS A 247 0.40 -14.41 18.08
CA LYS A 247 -0.27 -15.45 18.87
C LYS A 247 -1.51 -16.05 18.18
N GLY A 248 -2.09 -15.34 17.23
CA GLY A 248 -3.33 -15.73 16.58
C GLY A 248 -4.56 -15.39 17.42
N PRO A 249 -5.77 -15.50 16.88
CA PRO A 249 -6.96 -15.50 17.73
C PRO A 249 -6.79 -16.61 18.74
N ALA A 250 -6.96 -16.27 20.04
CA ALA A 250 -6.98 -17.26 21.11
C ALA A 250 -7.93 -18.37 20.67
N GLY A 251 -7.42 -19.60 20.60
CA GLY A 251 -8.09 -20.72 19.96
C GLY A 251 -9.53 -20.83 20.39
N VAL A 252 -10.40 -20.94 19.41
CA VAL A 252 -11.66 -21.65 19.56
C VAL A 252 -11.26 -23.13 19.57
N SER A 253 -11.10 -23.66 20.78
CA SER A 253 -10.99 -25.09 21.08
C SER A 253 -12.35 -25.72 20.90
#